data_6f7974b0cd010c01732b465b3fa3b850
#
_entry.id   6f7974b0cd010c01732b465b3fa3b850
#
_cell.length_a   1.000
_cell.length_b   1.000
_cell.length_c   1.000
_cell.angle_alpha   90.00
_cell.angle_beta   90.00
_cell.angle_gamma   90.00
#
_symmetry.space_group_name_H-M   'P 1'
#
loop_
_entity.id
_entity.type
_entity.pdbx_description
1 polymer ?
#
loop_
_entity_poly.entity_id
_entity_poly.type
_entity_poly.pdbx_seq_one_letter_code
_entity_poly.pdbx_strand_id
1 'polypeptide(L)'
;MELQQKNFKVFILAGGRSSRMGFDKALIKHPEGGNWLTHKIKIVSELNLESFIMTNHVSHFKEVDKKNGIDIILDSQPFDGPLSCIEQIFSSFKFNTDNILIIPIDMPKLNTKLIFSLIKSWEENKNYALVSHDGNLVQPLLGIYPINEENHQKLKNKLSTGKKNFLGWVNQIPHRYFFANKRDLININSKREYQNI
;
A
#
# COMPACT_ATOMS: atom_id res chain seq x y z
N MET A 1 13.81 18.49 3.99
CA MET A 1 13.80 18.00 2.59
C MET A 1 12.37 18.07 2.13
N GLU A 2 12.01 19.10 1.35
CA GLU A 2 10.67 19.20 0.78
C GLU A 2 10.58 18.19 -0.36
N LEU A 3 9.90 17.07 -0.12
CA LEU A 3 9.39 16.24 -1.19
C LEU A 3 8.54 17.17 -2.08
N GLN A 4 8.81 17.23 -3.38
CA GLN A 4 7.96 17.98 -4.31
C GLN A 4 6.58 17.33 -4.29
N GLN A 5 5.69 17.86 -3.44
CA GLN A 5 4.42 17.29 -3.00
C GLN A 5 3.41 17.05 -4.13
N LYS A 6 3.56 17.69 -5.29
CA LYS A 6 2.50 17.70 -6.30
C LYS A 6 2.31 16.38 -7.06
N ASN A 7 3.33 15.50 -7.09
CA ASN A 7 3.32 14.34 -7.98
C ASN A 7 3.52 13.00 -7.26
N PHE A 8 3.29 12.94 -5.94
CA PHE A 8 3.48 11.73 -5.14
C PHE A 8 2.32 11.56 -4.16
N LYS A 9 1.63 10.44 -4.24
CA LYS A 9 0.47 10.13 -3.40
C LYS A 9 0.65 8.80 -2.66
N VAL A 10 0.02 8.69 -1.50
CA VAL A 10 0.12 7.50 -0.65
C VAL A 10 -1.23 6.79 -0.59
N PHE A 11 -1.24 5.47 -0.73
CA PHE A 11 -2.44 4.64 -0.68
C PHE A 11 -2.29 3.52 0.34
N ILE A 12 -3.13 3.53 1.38
CA ILE A 12 -3.26 2.43 2.33
C ILE A 12 -4.27 1.44 1.76
N LEU A 13 -3.87 0.20 1.49
CA LEU A 13 -4.78 -0.86 1.03
C LEU A 13 -5.38 -1.59 2.22
N ALA A 14 -6.66 -1.33 2.49
CA ALA A 14 -7.41 -1.85 3.65
C ALA A 14 -8.68 -2.65 3.27
N GLY A 15 -8.85 -3.01 2.00
CA GLY A 15 -10.09 -3.61 1.46
C GLY A 15 -10.14 -5.15 1.39
N GLY A 16 -9.22 -5.88 2.05
CA GLY A 16 -9.17 -7.33 1.97
C GLY A 16 -10.34 -8.05 2.68
N ARG A 17 -10.76 -9.23 2.17
CA ARG A 17 -11.85 -10.06 2.76
C ARG A 17 -11.61 -10.49 4.20
N SER A 18 -10.36 -10.53 4.66
CA SER A 18 -9.95 -11.02 5.99
C SER A 18 -10.56 -12.39 6.37
N SER A 19 -10.92 -13.22 5.37
CA SER A 19 -11.71 -14.47 5.56
C SER A 19 -11.08 -15.46 6.52
N ARG A 20 -9.74 -15.55 6.55
CA ARG A 20 -8.99 -16.43 7.47
C ARG A 20 -8.94 -15.90 8.90
N MET A 21 -9.15 -14.60 9.08
CA MET A 21 -9.19 -13.95 10.38
C MET A 21 -10.59 -13.99 11.00
N GLY A 22 -11.64 -14.01 10.16
CA GLY A 22 -13.05 -13.98 10.58
C GLY A 22 -13.53 -12.61 11.04
N PHE A 23 -12.67 -11.56 10.97
CA PHE A 23 -12.97 -10.17 11.29
C PHE A 23 -12.06 -9.25 10.48
N ASP A 24 -12.42 -7.98 10.40
CA ASP A 24 -11.69 -6.98 9.64
C ASP A 24 -10.29 -6.73 10.24
N LYS A 25 -9.25 -7.01 9.43
CA LYS A 25 -7.85 -6.81 9.86
C LYS A 25 -7.55 -5.35 10.23
N ALA A 26 -8.14 -4.40 9.52
CA ALA A 26 -7.88 -2.99 9.74
C ALA A 26 -8.25 -2.54 11.16
N LEU A 27 -9.28 -3.18 11.75
CA LEU A 27 -9.80 -2.86 13.07
C LEU A 27 -9.19 -3.71 14.21
N ILE A 28 -8.19 -4.54 13.91
CA ILE A 28 -7.46 -5.28 14.95
C ILE A 28 -6.70 -4.30 15.84
N LYS A 29 -6.77 -4.51 17.16
CA LYS A 29 -6.05 -3.70 18.16
C LYS A 29 -4.54 -3.72 17.87
N HIS A 30 -3.94 -2.55 17.81
CA HIS A 30 -2.50 -2.41 17.67
C HIS A 30 -1.81 -2.40 19.06
N PRO A 31 -0.65 -3.03 19.25
CA PRO A 31 0.06 -3.02 20.54
C PRO A 31 0.38 -1.63 21.08
N GLU A 32 0.64 -0.67 20.21
CA GLU A 32 0.92 0.74 20.55
C GLU A 32 -0.34 1.60 20.78
N GLY A 33 -1.52 0.98 20.78
CA GLY A 33 -2.80 1.66 20.93
C GLY A 33 -3.56 1.86 19.61
N GLY A 34 -4.90 2.06 19.71
CA GLY A 34 -5.75 2.11 18.53
C GLY A 34 -5.86 0.77 17.80
N ASN A 35 -6.04 0.82 16.50
CA ASN A 35 -6.09 -0.35 15.62
C ASN A 35 -5.06 -0.25 14.48
N TRP A 36 -4.95 -1.28 13.62
CA TRP A 36 -3.98 -1.27 12.54
C TRP A 36 -4.22 -0.13 11.54
N LEU A 37 -5.47 0.23 11.30
CA LEU A 37 -5.79 1.34 10.40
C LEU A 37 -5.35 2.68 10.99
N THR A 38 -5.69 2.96 12.25
CA THR A 38 -5.26 4.20 12.93
C THR A 38 -3.74 4.29 13.06
N HIS A 39 -3.04 3.15 13.22
CA HIS A 39 -1.58 3.11 13.19
C HIS A 39 -1.04 3.49 11.80
N LYS A 40 -1.61 2.97 10.70
CA LYS A 40 -1.21 3.39 9.34
C LYS A 40 -1.52 4.85 9.06
N ILE A 41 -2.69 5.34 9.51
CA ILE A 41 -3.06 6.76 9.42
C ILE A 41 -1.97 7.63 10.08
N LYS A 42 -1.54 7.28 11.29
CA LYS A 42 -0.46 7.98 11.99
C LYS A 42 0.83 8.03 11.15
N ILE A 43 1.27 6.89 10.61
CA ILE A 43 2.48 6.82 9.78
C ILE A 43 2.36 7.77 8.57
N VAL A 44 1.27 7.72 7.82
CA VAL A 44 1.14 8.53 6.61
C VAL A 44 0.94 10.02 6.90
N SER A 45 0.30 10.37 8.02
CA SER A 45 0.18 11.77 8.47
C SER A 45 1.55 12.42 8.73
N GLU A 46 2.54 11.64 9.22
CA GLU A 46 3.90 12.11 9.46
C GLU A 46 4.68 12.35 8.15
N LEU A 47 4.23 11.78 7.02
CA LEU A 47 4.87 11.99 5.71
C LEU A 47 4.54 13.36 5.10
N ASN A 48 3.48 14.01 5.55
CA ASN A 48 2.96 15.26 4.98
C ASN A 48 2.72 15.16 3.46
N LEU A 49 2.18 14.01 3.01
CA LEU A 49 1.84 13.71 1.63
C LEU A 49 0.33 13.49 1.49
N GLU A 50 -0.22 13.81 0.32
CA GLU A 50 -1.61 13.51 0.00
C GLU A 50 -1.85 12.00 0.10
N SER A 51 -2.75 11.59 1.00
CA SER A 51 -2.89 10.20 1.39
C SER A 51 -4.34 9.73 1.30
N PHE A 52 -4.51 8.47 0.89
CA PHE A 52 -5.81 7.84 0.65
C PHE A 52 -5.88 6.47 1.32
N ILE A 53 -7.09 6.09 1.75
CA ILE A 53 -7.40 4.74 2.19
C ILE A 53 -8.27 4.08 1.14
N MET A 54 -7.76 3.02 0.49
CA MET A 54 -8.53 2.16 -0.41
C MET A 54 -9.21 1.07 0.41
N THR A 55 -10.53 1.06 0.46
CA THR A 55 -11.31 0.10 1.26
C THR A 55 -12.65 -0.22 0.63
N ASN A 56 -13.23 -1.37 1.01
CA ASN A 56 -14.63 -1.73 0.75
C ASN A 56 -15.49 -1.75 2.02
N HIS A 57 -14.92 -1.32 3.16
CA HIS A 57 -15.59 -1.33 4.47
C HIS A 57 -16.02 0.08 4.88
N VAL A 58 -17.32 0.34 4.94
CA VAL A 58 -17.88 1.62 5.38
C VAL A 58 -17.52 1.94 6.86
N SER A 59 -17.27 0.92 7.66
CA SER A 59 -16.82 1.07 9.07
C SER A 59 -15.53 1.87 9.20
N HIS A 60 -14.64 1.84 8.18
CA HIS A 60 -13.38 2.58 8.20
C HIS A 60 -13.55 4.09 8.19
N PHE A 61 -14.70 4.62 7.72
CA PHE A 61 -14.97 6.06 7.76
C PHE A 61 -15.00 6.63 9.19
N LYS A 62 -15.29 5.80 10.19
CA LYS A 62 -15.30 6.19 11.61
C LYS A 62 -13.89 6.33 12.20
N GLU A 63 -12.91 5.70 11.59
CA GLU A 63 -11.51 5.70 12.03
C GLU A 63 -10.73 6.91 11.49
N VAL A 64 -11.28 7.60 10.50
CA VAL A 64 -10.61 8.73 9.83
C VAL A 64 -11.16 10.04 10.37
N ASP A 65 -10.30 10.77 11.10
CA ASP A 65 -10.60 12.16 11.44
C ASP A 65 -10.31 13.06 10.22
N LYS A 66 -11.26 13.88 9.83
CA LYS A 66 -11.11 14.86 8.72
C LYS A 66 -9.89 15.79 8.91
N LYS A 67 -9.46 15.98 10.15
CA LYS A 67 -8.26 16.78 10.46
C LYS A 67 -6.95 16.15 9.99
N ASN A 68 -6.95 14.84 9.72
CA ASN A 68 -5.74 14.13 9.27
C ASN A 68 -5.42 14.37 7.77
N GLY A 69 -6.30 15.02 7.00
CA GLY A 69 -6.08 15.27 5.57
C GLY A 69 -5.99 13.98 4.73
N ILE A 70 -6.65 12.91 5.18
CA ILE A 70 -6.66 11.60 4.51
C ILE A 70 -8.06 11.34 3.99
N ASP A 71 -8.16 11.03 2.70
CA ASP A 71 -9.43 10.71 2.04
C ASP A 71 -9.63 9.19 1.93
N ILE A 72 -10.91 8.77 1.90
CA ILE A 72 -11.28 7.37 1.67
C ILE A 72 -11.79 7.21 0.24
N ILE A 73 -11.25 6.21 -0.45
CA ILE A 73 -11.72 5.78 -1.77
C ILE A 73 -12.31 4.38 -1.63
N LEU A 74 -13.55 4.23 -2.06
CA LEU A 74 -14.18 2.91 -2.08
C LEU A 74 -13.63 2.10 -3.25
N ASP A 75 -13.28 0.84 -2.95
CA ASP A 75 -12.90 -0.15 -3.97
C ASP A 75 -14.10 -0.42 -4.89
N SER A 76 -13.97 -0.08 -6.16
CA SER A 76 -15.02 -0.24 -7.17
C SER A 76 -15.27 -1.71 -7.54
N GLN A 77 -14.28 -2.58 -7.28
CA GLN A 77 -14.36 -4.03 -7.51
C GLN A 77 -13.99 -4.79 -6.23
N PRO A 78 -14.86 -4.77 -5.21
CA PRO A 78 -14.56 -5.35 -3.91
C PRO A 78 -14.15 -6.81 -4.03
N PHE A 79 -13.04 -7.14 -3.34
CA PHE A 79 -12.51 -8.51 -3.28
C PHE A 79 -11.94 -9.07 -4.58
N ASP A 80 -11.75 -8.26 -5.59
CA ASP A 80 -11.13 -8.66 -6.86
C ASP A 80 -9.60 -8.77 -6.76
N GLY A 81 -9.05 -8.37 -5.62
CA GLY A 81 -7.63 -8.44 -5.29
C GLY A 81 -6.90 -7.11 -5.48
N PRO A 82 -5.65 -7.04 -4.99
CA PRO A 82 -4.90 -5.78 -4.95
C PRO A 82 -4.58 -5.21 -6.33
N LEU A 83 -4.48 -6.05 -7.36
CA LEU A 83 -4.17 -5.59 -8.71
C LEU A 83 -5.29 -4.73 -9.30
N SER A 84 -6.55 -5.06 -9.02
CA SER A 84 -7.71 -4.27 -9.45
C SER A 84 -7.78 -2.93 -8.70
N CYS A 85 -7.43 -2.91 -7.41
CA CYS A 85 -7.29 -1.65 -6.66
C CYS A 85 -6.23 -0.73 -7.29
N ILE A 86 -5.07 -1.27 -7.69
CA ILE A 86 -4.02 -0.48 -8.32
C ILE A 86 -4.46 0.04 -9.70
N GLU A 87 -5.21 -0.75 -10.45
CA GLU A 87 -5.77 -0.30 -11.74
C GLU A 87 -6.74 0.87 -11.53
N GLN A 88 -7.60 0.80 -10.52
CA GLN A 88 -8.49 1.91 -10.16
C GLN A 88 -7.69 3.16 -9.80
N ILE A 89 -6.61 3.03 -9.00
CA ILE A 89 -5.72 4.15 -8.66
C ILE A 89 -5.08 4.73 -9.92
N PHE A 90 -4.49 3.91 -10.78
CA PHE A 90 -3.86 4.37 -12.02
C PHE A 90 -4.85 5.10 -12.92
N SER A 91 -6.04 4.55 -13.11
CA SER A 91 -7.09 5.17 -13.93
C SER A 91 -7.58 6.50 -13.36
N SER A 92 -7.70 6.61 -12.03
CA SER A 92 -8.21 7.81 -11.36
C SER A 92 -7.18 8.93 -11.24
N PHE A 93 -5.89 8.60 -11.11
CA PHE A 93 -4.85 9.56 -10.74
C PHE A 93 -3.79 9.81 -11.82
N LYS A 94 -3.82 9.14 -12.96
CA LYS A 94 -2.82 9.23 -14.04
C LYS A 94 -2.50 10.64 -14.54
N PHE A 95 -3.41 11.60 -14.34
CA PHE A 95 -3.21 12.99 -14.71
C PHE A 95 -2.80 13.89 -13.55
N ASN A 96 -2.85 13.37 -12.31
CA ASN A 96 -2.71 14.15 -11.09
C ASN A 96 -1.53 13.72 -10.24
N THR A 97 -0.86 12.62 -10.60
CA THR A 97 0.34 12.15 -9.91
C THR A 97 1.21 11.30 -10.83
N ASP A 98 2.52 11.37 -10.60
CA ASP A 98 3.50 10.59 -11.36
C ASP A 98 3.88 9.30 -10.62
N ASN A 99 3.70 9.26 -9.30
CA ASN A 99 4.15 8.15 -8.47
C ASN A 99 3.21 7.88 -7.31
N ILE A 100 3.06 6.62 -6.95
CA ILE A 100 2.28 6.19 -5.79
C ILE A 100 3.12 5.34 -4.84
N LEU A 101 2.96 5.59 -3.54
CA LEU A 101 3.40 4.68 -2.48
C LEU A 101 2.22 3.84 -2.03
N ILE A 102 2.37 2.53 -2.10
CA ILE A 102 1.40 1.56 -1.60
C ILE A 102 1.85 1.07 -0.23
N ILE A 103 0.93 1.07 0.74
CA ILE A 103 1.12 0.57 2.10
C ILE A 103 0.03 -0.45 2.42
N PRO A 104 0.37 -1.71 2.69
CA PRO A 104 -0.62 -2.72 3.06
C PRO A 104 -1.03 -2.59 4.53
N ILE A 105 -2.28 -2.95 4.82
CA ILE A 105 -2.82 -2.91 6.19
C ILE A 105 -2.21 -4.00 7.08
N ASP A 106 -1.84 -5.14 6.53
CA ASP A 106 -1.48 -6.36 7.24
C ASP A 106 0.00 -6.49 7.66
N MET A 107 0.75 -5.39 7.61
CA MET A 107 2.10 -5.27 8.16
C MET A 107 2.10 -4.40 9.43
N PRO A 108 1.72 -4.92 10.61
CA PRO A 108 1.54 -4.08 11.81
C PRO A 108 2.84 -3.44 12.33
N LYS A 109 4.01 -4.00 12.02
CA LYS A 109 5.32 -3.48 12.47
C LYS A 109 5.92 -2.40 11.57
N LEU A 110 5.23 -2.00 10.50
CA LEU A 110 5.64 -0.85 9.70
C LEU A 110 5.70 0.41 10.58
N ASN A 111 6.72 1.22 10.34
CA ASN A 111 6.91 2.48 11.04
C ASN A 111 7.36 3.58 10.05
N THR A 112 7.24 4.82 10.49
CA THR A 112 7.55 6.00 9.67
C THR A 112 9.00 6.01 9.20
N LYS A 113 9.95 5.57 10.04
CA LYS A 113 11.37 5.52 9.68
C LYS A 113 11.62 4.61 8.48
N LEU A 114 10.98 3.43 8.44
CA LEU A 114 11.10 2.51 7.31
C LEU A 114 10.55 3.13 6.02
N ILE A 115 9.38 3.78 6.11
CA ILE A 115 8.76 4.44 4.96
C ILE A 115 9.63 5.59 4.44
N PHE A 116 10.19 6.42 5.32
CA PHE A 116 11.14 7.45 4.91
C PHE A 116 12.39 6.87 4.22
N SER A 117 12.93 5.75 4.72
CA SER A 117 14.07 5.07 4.10
C SER A 117 13.73 4.53 2.71
N LEU A 118 12.53 3.97 2.54
CA LEU A 118 12.03 3.51 1.25
C LEU A 118 11.91 4.67 0.25
N ILE A 119 11.31 5.79 0.66
CA ILE A 119 11.16 6.98 -0.18
C ILE A 119 12.54 7.54 -0.56
N LYS A 120 13.45 7.67 0.39
CA LYS A 120 14.81 8.16 0.14
C LYS A 120 15.56 7.28 -0.86
N SER A 121 15.46 5.96 -0.73
CA SER A 121 16.09 5.02 -1.68
C SER A 121 15.45 5.11 -3.07
N TRP A 122 14.14 5.36 -3.15
CA TRP A 122 13.47 5.54 -4.43
C TRP A 122 13.93 6.83 -5.15
N GLU A 123 14.20 7.91 -4.41
CA GLU A 123 14.66 9.19 -4.97
C GLU A 123 15.97 9.06 -5.77
N GLU A 124 16.78 8.04 -5.51
CA GLU A 124 18.02 7.78 -6.25
C GLU A 124 17.75 7.41 -7.72
N ASN A 125 16.59 6.82 -8.03
CA ASN A 125 16.17 6.52 -9.40
C ASN A 125 14.65 6.41 -9.51
N LYS A 126 14.00 7.54 -9.79
CA LYS A 126 12.54 7.71 -9.82
C LYS A 126 11.85 7.05 -11.01
N ASN A 127 12.60 6.59 -12.02
CA ASN A 127 12.04 5.94 -13.21
C ASN A 127 11.69 4.46 -12.97
N TYR A 128 12.16 3.88 -11.87
CA TYR A 128 11.92 2.49 -11.51
C TYR A 128 10.92 2.38 -10.36
N ALA A 129 10.07 1.36 -10.42
CA ALA A 129 9.37 0.95 -9.21
C ALA A 129 10.38 0.49 -8.15
N LEU A 130 10.12 0.80 -6.89
CA LEU A 130 10.93 0.31 -5.77
C LEU A 130 10.05 -0.56 -4.88
N VAL A 131 10.40 -1.84 -4.77
CA VAL A 131 9.58 -2.86 -4.11
C VAL A 131 10.31 -3.41 -2.91
N SER A 132 9.64 -3.50 -1.77
CA SER A 132 10.25 -4.01 -0.54
C SER A 132 10.55 -5.52 -0.63
N HIS A 133 11.68 -5.92 -0.03
CA HIS A 133 12.18 -7.29 0.00
C HIS A 133 12.78 -7.60 1.38
N ASP A 134 12.41 -8.71 2.01
CA ASP A 134 12.83 -9.08 3.37
C ASP A 134 14.10 -9.95 3.41
N GLY A 135 14.78 -10.07 2.27
CA GLY A 135 15.93 -10.97 2.08
C GLY A 135 15.52 -12.33 1.49
N ASN A 136 14.27 -12.79 1.71
CA ASN A 136 13.76 -14.06 1.19
C ASN A 136 12.58 -13.87 0.23
N LEU A 137 11.68 -12.94 0.56
CA LEU A 137 10.42 -12.73 -0.16
C LEU A 137 10.27 -11.28 -0.58
N VAL A 138 9.75 -11.08 -1.79
CA VAL A 138 9.30 -9.79 -2.28
C VAL A 138 7.97 -9.45 -1.60
N GLN A 139 7.85 -8.19 -1.14
CA GLN A 139 6.64 -7.65 -0.52
C GLN A 139 6.01 -6.58 -1.46
N PRO A 140 5.36 -6.99 -2.55
CA PRO A 140 4.98 -6.08 -3.62
C PRO A 140 3.90 -5.08 -3.24
N LEU A 141 3.16 -5.31 -2.15
CA LEU A 141 2.17 -4.35 -1.64
C LEU A 141 2.78 -3.26 -0.75
N LEU A 142 4.10 -3.33 -0.48
CA LEU A 142 4.86 -2.23 0.10
C LEU A 142 5.90 -1.77 -0.93
N GLY A 143 5.57 -0.72 -1.67
CA GLY A 143 6.45 -0.23 -2.73
C GLY A 143 6.00 1.09 -3.33
N ILE A 144 6.88 1.68 -4.13
CA ILE A 144 6.63 2.90 -4.89
C ILE A 144 6.57 2.56 -6.37
N TYR A 145 5.53 3.03 -7.04
CA TYR A 145 5.23 2.68 -8.43
C TYR A 145 5.02 3.93 -9.26
N PRO A 146 5.82 4.15 -10.34
CA PRO A 146 5.56 5.20 -11.30
C PRO A 146 4.25 4.96 -12.07
N ILE A 147 3.39 5.98 -12.13
CA ILE A 147 2.21 5.98 -12.98
C ILE A 147 2.60 6.55 -14.34
N ASN A 148 2.68 5.69 -15.34
CA ASN A 148 2.88 6.06 -16.73
C ASN A 148 2.07 5.11 -17.63
N GLU A 149 1.93 5.49 -18.89
CA GLU A 149 1.10 4.75 -19.84
C GLU A 149 1.60 3.31 -20.05
N GLU A 150 2.91 3.10 -20.11
CA GLU A 150 3.50 1.76 -20.28
C GLU A 150 3.17 0.84 -19.11
N ASN A 151 3.39 1.29 -17.88
CA ASN A 151 3.10 0.52 -16.66
C ASN A 151 1.60 0.24 -16.54
N HIS A 152 0.76 1.22 -16.89
CA HIS A 152 -0.70 1.08 -16.89
C HIS A 152 -1.18 0.07 -17.92
N GLN A 153 -0.63 0.10 -19.14
CA GLN A 153 -0.99 -0.86 -20.18
C GLN A 153 -0.59 -2.29 -19.78
N LYS A 154 0.59 -2.47 -19.19
CA LYS A 154 1.03 -3.78 -18.65
C LYS A 154 0.11 -4.27 -17.54
N LEU A 155 -0.39 -3.37 -16.68
CA LEU A 155 -1.35 -3.68 -15.64
C LEU A 155 -2.69 -4.16 -16.21
N LYS A 156 -3.26 -3.45 -17.18
CA LYS A 156 -4.48 -3.84 -17.89
C LYS A 156 -4.34 -5.18 -18.60
N ASN A 157 -3.24 -5.38 -19.30
CA ASN A 157 -2.93 -6.66 -19.96
C ASN A 157 -2.85 -7.80 -18.95
N LYS A 158 -2.26 -7.56 -17.77
CA LYS A 158 -2.19 -8.56 -16.71
C LYS A 158 -3.57 -8.92 -16.16
N LEU A 159 -4.42 -7.93 -15.94
CA LEU A 159 -5.80 -8.14 -15.49
C LEU A 159 -6.64 -8.91 -16.52
N SER A 160 -6.49 -8.61 -17.82
CA SER A 160 -7.23 -9.30 -18.89
C SER A 160 -6.91 -10.80 -19.00
N THR A 161 -5.76 -11.25 -18.51
CA THR A 161 -5.40 -12.68 -18.44
C THR A 161 -6.17 -13.47 -17.36
N GLY A 162 -6.93 -12.78 -16.48
CA GLY A 162 -7.57 -13.37 -15.30
C GLY A 162 -6.59 -13.77 -14.17
N LYS A 163 -5.29 -13.64 -14.38
CA LYS A 163 -4.26 -13.96 -13.38
C LYS A 163 -3.94 -12.72 -12.54
N LYS A 164 -4.58 -12.55 -11.40
CA LYS A 164 -4.48 -11.39 -10.51
C LYS A 164 -3.25 -11.42 -9.58
N ASN A 165 -2.14 -11.97 -10.05
CA ASN A 165 -0.88 -12.02 -9.32
C ASN A 165 -0.14 -10.67 -9.43
N PHE A 166 -0.10 -9.92 -8.34
CA PHE A 166 0.52 -8.61 -8.27
C PHE A 166 2.03 -8.66 -8.63
N LEU A 167 2.77 -9.60 -8.04
CA LEU A 167 4.20 -9.78 -8.34
C LEU A 167 4.42 -10.09 -9.84
N GLY A 168 3.48 -10.82 -10.46
CA GLY A 168 3.54 -11.09 -11.89
C GLY A 168 3.36 -9.85 -12.78
N TRP A 169 2.75 -8.77 -12.29
CA TRP A 169 2.76 -7.47 -12.95
C TRP A 169 4.06 -6.72 -12.66
N VAL A 170 4.51 -6.68 -11.41
CA VAL A 170 5.78 -6.04 -11.02
C VAL A 170 6.94 -6.53 -11.88
N ASN A 171 7.02 -7.84 -12.14
CA ASN A 171 8.06 -8.44 -12.97
C ASN A 171 8.02 -8.02 -14.46
N GLN A 172 6.97 -7.33 -14.90
CA GLN A 172 6.83 -6.81 -16.27
C GLN A 172 7.23 -5.34 -16.40
N ILE A 173 7.40 -4.64 -15.29
CA ILE A 173 7.79 -3.22 -15.26
C ILE A 173 9.22 -3.05 -14.77
N PRO A 174 9.91 -1.95 -15.14
CA PRO A 174 11.22 -1.63 -14.58
C PRO A 174 11.13 -1.49 -13.06
N HIS A 175 11.89 -2.29 -12.30
CA HIS A 175 11.84 -2.26 -10.84
C HIS A 175 13.21 -2.54 -10.20
N ARG A 176 13.33 -2.12 -8.94
CA ARG A 176 14.46 -2.40 -8.03
C ARG A 176 13.90 -2.91 -6.71
N TYR A 177 14.75 -3.54 -5.90
CA TYR A 177 14.37 -3.98 -4.56
C TYR A 177 14.95 -3.06 -3.49
N PHE A 178 14.11 -2.75 -2.50
CA PHE A 178 14.49 -2.14 -1.23
C PHE A 178 14.57 -3.23 -0.17
N PHE A 179 15.77 -3.53 0.28
CA PHE A 179 15.98 -4.55 1.32
C PHE A 179 15.76 -3.95 2.71
N ALA A 180 14.82 -4.54 3.44
CA ALA A 180 14.50 -4.16 4.81
C ALA A 180 14.52 -5.36 5.75
N ASN A 181 14.53 -5.10 7.06
CA ASN A 181 14.54 -6.16 8.04
C ASN A 181 13.24 -6.98 7.95
N LYS A 182 13.37 -8.30 7.92
CA LYS A 182 12.23 -9.22 7.87
C LYS A 182 11.21 -8.97 8.99
N ARG A 183 11.67 -8.55 10.19
CA ARG A 183 10.78 -8.25 11.32
C ARG A 183 9.83 -7.08 11.05
N ASP A 184 10.29 -6.08 10.30
CA ASP A 184 9.49 -4.90 9.98
C ASP A 184 8.49 -5.18 8.85
N LEU A 185 8.75 -6.20 8.02
CA LEU A 185 7.96 -6.60 6.86
C LEU A 185 7.04 -7.81 7.14
N ILE A 186 6.84 -8.20 8.40
CA ILE A 186 5.96 -9.33 8.74
C ILE A 186 4.53 -9.02 8.33
N ASN A 187 3.98 -9.89 7.47
CA ASN A 187 2.56 -9.95 7.13
C ASN A 187 1.81 -10.83 8.10
N ILE A 188 0.66 -10.36 8.60
CA ILE A 188 -0.23 -11.12 9.46
C ILE A 188 -1.49 -11.49 8.70
N ASN A 189 -1.67 -12.78 8.43
CA ASN A 189 -2.76 -13.31 7.60
C ASN A 189 -3.70 -14.26 8.35
N SER A 190 -3.36 -14.65 9.60
CA SER A 190 -4.13 -15.58 10.41
C SER A 190 -4.15 -15.18 11.88
N LYS A 191 -5.15 -15.67 12.63
CA LYS A 191 -5.23 -15.49 14.10
C LYS A 191 -3.99 -16.00 14.81
N ARG A 192 -3.44 -17.15 14.35
CA ARG A 192 -2.22 -17.75 14.92
C ARG A 192 -1.01 -16.84 14.75
N GLU A 193 -0.83 -16.24 13.59
CA GLU A 193 0.26 -15.28 13.36
C GLU A 193 0.11 -14.03 14.23
N TYR A 194 -1.13 -13.55 14.40
CA TYR A 194 -1.41 -12.40 15.27
C TYR A 194 -1.06 -12.66 16.74
N GLN A 195 -1.30 -13.87 17.26
CA GLN A 195 -0.99 -14.22 18.64
C GLN A 195 0.51 -14.31 18.94
N ASN A 196 1.36 -14.34 17.90
CA ASN A 196 2.82 -14.48 17.99
C ASN A 196 3.58 -13.16 17.73
N ILE A 197 2.91 -12.02 17.68
CA ILE A 197 3.53 -10.69 17.54
C ILE A 197 3.79 -10.10 18.91
#